data_193bdcdb0e012ff16c2c74b041e370dd
#
_entry.id   193bdcdb0e012ff16c2c74b041e370dd
#
_cell.length_a   1.000
_cell.length_b   1.000
_cell.length_c   1.000
_cell.angle_alpha   90.00
_cell.angle_beta   90.00
_cell.angle_gamma   90.00
#
_symmetry.space_group_name_H-M   'P 1'
#
loop_
_entity.id
_entity.type
_entity.pdbx_description
1 polymer ?
#
loop_
_entity_poly.entity_id
_entity_poly.type
_entity_poly.pdbx_seq_one_letter_code
_entity_poly.pdbx_strand_id
1 'polypeptide(L)'
;MNSPLNIHPELQSIKAHTLPSNRWALAAMQNLLSAVNAMHRRKFKPLITRTTITSSDSYAVPIWIIRPERLRSPAPALVYYHGGAFVMKPAPQHFENAMRYAREADCLVIFVEYRLAPKYPFPAGFNDCYAALRWALSNAATLGVDTGRLVVGGDSAGGSLAAGVAQRAWQEDRIALRGQLLIYPCVDLICSRPSVAAFASVPPFKGASTVSIAETYLGHPISAGIPRYASPIEGDVSQLAPAYVETPEFDLLHDQGNAYAQRLIDKGVDVELNEVKGGVHGFDLLAANSSVSKDAMLRRIQFLRRVFG
;
A
#
# COMPACT_ATOMS: atom_id res chain seq x y z
N MET A 1 14.18 9.53 31.56
CA MET A 1 12.81 10.01 31.20
C MET A 1 12.85 10.32 29.73
N ASN A 2 12.11 9.59 28.88
CA ASN A 2 12.08 9.91 27.45
C ASN A 2 11.40 11.26 27.27
N SER A 3 12.03 12.18 26.55
CA SER A 3 11.39 13.44 26.15
C SER A 3 10.07 13.12 25.44
N PRO A 4 9.02 13.93 25.62
CA PRO A 4 7.76 13.71 24.91
C PRO A 4 7.99 13.75 23.41
N LEU A 5 7.40 12.79 22.67
CA LEU A 5 7.49 12.76 21.22
C LEU A 5 6.84 14.00 20.62
N ASN A 6 7.52 14.65 19.69
CA ASN A 6 7.03 15.86 19.03
C ASN A 6 6.05 15.51 17.87
N ILE A 7 4.99 14.77 18.20
CA ILE A 7 3.92 14.47 17.23
C ILE A 7 3.25 15.77 16.82
N HIS A 8 3.03 15.91 15.49
CA HIS A 8 2.41 17.12 14.94
C HIS A 8 1.05 17.39 15.62
N PRO A 9 0.76 18.65 16.03
CA PRO A 9 -0.44 18.98 16.83
C PRO A 9 -1.76 18.46 16.23
N GLU A 10 -1.93 18.56 14.90
CA GLU A 10 -3.14 18.08 14.21
C GLU A 10 -3.29 16.54 14.22
N LEU A 11 -2.23 15.79 14.59
CA LEU A 11 -2.24 14.32 14.65
C LEU A 11 -2.37 13.78 16.09
N GLN A 12 -2.26 14.61 17.11
CA GLN A 12 -2.31 14.20 18.52
C GLN A 12 -3.66 13.59 18.94
N SER A 13 -4.73 13.90 18.20
CA SER A 13 -6.06 13.33 18.44
C SER A 13 -6.24 11.90 17.92
N ILE A 14 -5.28 11.37 17.15
CA ILE A 14 -5.32 10.01 16.64
C ILE A 14 -5.26 9.02 17.80
N LYS A 15 -6.27 8.15 17.88
CA LYS A 15 -6.38 7.16 18.95
C LYS A 15 -5.79 5.82 18.56
N ALA A 16 -5.31 5.08 19.56
CA ALA A 16 -4.87 3.71 19.35
C ALA A 16 -6.06 2.80 19.03
N HIS A 17 -5.86 1.95 18.03
CA HIS A 17 -6.81 0.91 17.64
C HIS A 17 -6.16 -0.46 17.87
N THR A 18 -6.94 -1.40 18.36
CA THR A 18 -6.50 -2.80 18.51
C THR A 18 -7.19 -3.64 17.46
N LEU A 19 -6.42 -4.34 16.65
CA LEU A 19 -6.98 -5.31 15.73
C LEU A 19 -7.59 -6.48 16.53
N PRO A 20 -8.78 -6.98 16.17
CA PRO A 20 -9.35 -8.13 16.84
C PRO A 20 -8.44 -9.35 16.68
N SER A 21 -8.09 -10.00 17.77
CA SER A 21 -7.36 -11.25 17.79
C SER A 21 -8.26 -12.47 17.49
N ASN A 22 -9.56 -12.32 17.71
CA ASN A 22 -10.56 -13.36 17.46
C ASN A 22 -11.01 -13.30 15.99
N ARG A 23 -10.92 -14.46 15.29
CA ARG A 23 -11.31 -14.59 13.86
C ARG A 23 -12.74 -14.13 13.55
N TRP A 24 -13.68 -14.34 14.47
CA TRP A 24 -15.09 -13.96 14.28
C TRP A 24 -15.28 -12.45 14.38
N ALA A 25 -14.62 -11.81 15.36
CA ALA A 25 -14.64 -10.36 15.50
C ALA A 25 -13.95 -9.68 14.30
N LEU A 26 -12.86 -10.25 13.82
CA LEU A 26 -12.18 -9.77 12.62
C LEU A 26 -13.09 -9.88 11.38
N ALA A 27 -13.76 -11.01 11.19
CA ALA A 27 -14.70 -11.22 10.10
C ALA A 27 -15.90 -10.25 10.18
N ALA A 28 -16.44 -10.01 11.38
CA ALA A 28 -17.50 -9.03 11.59
C ALA A 28 -17.05 -7.62 11.20
N MET A 29 -15.84 -7.22 11.60
CA MET A 29 -15.26 -5.93 11.24
C MET A 29 -14.99 -5.82 9.73
N GLN A 30 -14.51 -6.87 9.08
CA GLN A 30 -14.34 -6.90 7.62
C GLN A 30 -15.68 -6.74 6.89
N ASN A 31 -16.75 -7.39 7.37
CA ASN A 31 -18.09 -7.27 6.80
C ASN A 31 -18.67 -5.86 6.99
N LEU A 32 -18.48 -5.27 8.17
CA LEU A 32 -18.88 -3.88 8.44
C LEU A 32 -18.15 -2.91 7.49
N LEU A 33 -16.85 -3.03 7.35
CA LEU A 33 -16.07 -2.22 6.40
C LEU A 33 -16.53 -2.41 4.96
N SER A 34 -16.88 -3.63 4.57
CA SER A 34 -17.42 -3.90 3.23
C SER A 34 -18.73 -3.16 2.99
N ALA A 35 -19.65 -3.16 3.97
CA ALA A 35 -20.93 -2.46 3.91
C ALA A 35 -20.71 -0.92 3.86
N VAL A 36 -19.86 -0.38 4.73
CA VAL A 36 -19.51 1.05 4.78
C VAL A 36 -18.90 1.48 3.45
N ASN A 37 -17.97 0.70 2.90
CA ASN A 37 -17.35 0.98 1.60
C ASN A 37 -18.37 0.95 0.46
N ALA A 38 -19.33 0.01 0.48
CA ALA A 38 -20.36 -0.05 -0.53
C ALA A 38 -21.24 1.21 -0.55
N MET A 39 -21.56 1.75 0.63
CA MET A 39 -22.26 3.04 0.75
C MET A 39 -21.39 4.21 0.31
N HIS A 40 -20.14 4.23 0.76
CA HIS A 40 -19.21 5.32 0.49
C HIS A 40 -18.91 5.48 -1.01
N ARG A 41 -18.65 4.37 -1.70
CA ARG A 41 -18.37 4.38 -3.15
C ARG A 41 -19.51 4.92 -4.02
N ARG A 42 -20.75 4.94 -3.53
CA ARG A 42 -21.88 5.52 -4.27
C ARG A 42 -21.67 7.00 -4.61
N LYS A 43 -20.88 7.73 -3.80
CA LYS A 43 -20.54 9.15 -4.05
C LYS A 43 -19.72 9.33 -5.34
N PHE A 44 -18.98 8.33 -5.77
CA PHE A 44 -18.04 8.43 -6.89
C PHE A 44 -18.60 7.89 -8.21
N LYS A 45 -19.86 7.43 -8.24
CA LYS A 45 -20.48 7.05 -9.51
C LYS A 45 -20.67 8.26 -10.40
N PRO A 46 -20.44 8.13 -11.73
CA PRO A 46 -20.07 6.93 -12.50
C PRO A 46 -18.56 6.66 -12.60
N LEU A 47 -17.71 7.40 -11.91
CA LEU A 47 -16.24 7.37 -12.04
C LEU A 47 -15.59 6.08 -11.56
N ILE A 48 -16.31 5.30 -10.76
CA ILE A 48 -15.82 4.05 -10.19
C ILE A 48 -16.69 2.88 -10.68
N THR A 49 -16.06 1.92 -11.32
CA THR A 49 -16.70 0.68 -11.79
C THR A 49 -16.04 -0.53 -11.17
N ARG A 50 -16.82 -1.59 -10.95
CA ARG A 50 -16.31 -2.84 -10.41
C ARG A 50 -16.23 -3.89 -11.51
N THR A 51 -15.13 -4.62 -11.53
CA THR A 51 -15.00 -5.85 -12.31
C THR A 51 -14.29 -6.92 -11.48
N THR A 52 -14.11 -8.10 -12.05
CA THR A 52 -13.45 -9.23 -11.41
C THR A 52 -12.37 -9.75 -12.35
N ILE A 53 -11.20 -10.05 -11.79
CA ILE A 53 -10.09 -10.67 -12.50
C ILE A 53 -9.83 -12.06 -11.92
N THR A 54 -9.10 -12.89 -12.65
CA THR A 54 -8.74 -14.24 -12.21
C THR A 54 -7.32 -14.27 -11.69
N SER A 55 -7.11 -14.72 -10.46
CA SER A 55 -5.79 -14.99 -9.87
C SER A 55 -5.21 -16.30 -10.40
N SER A 56 -3.93 -16.55 -10.10
CA SER A 56 -3.20 -17.75 -10.59
C SER A 56 -3.81 -19.09 -10.13
N ASP A 57 -4.58 -19.07 -9.04
CA ASP A 57 -5.30 -20.22 -8.49
C ASP A 57 -6.81 -20.23 -8.84
N SER A 58 -7.17 -19.53 -9.92
CA SER A 58 -8.55 -19.38 -10.41
C SER A 58 -9.50 -18.62 -9.47
N TYR A 59 -8.99 -17.98 -8.41
CA TYR A 59 -9.82 -17.16 -7.54
C TYR A 59 -10.26 -15.88 -8.25
N ALA A 60 -11.54 -15.53 -8.07
CA ALA A 60 -12.14 -14.32 -8.64
C ALA A 60 -11.87 -13.10 -7.73
N VAL A 61 -10.87 -12.29 -8.10
CA VAL A 61 -10.43 -11.11 -7.34
C VAL A 61 -11.22 -9.88 -7.75
N PRO A 62 -11.95 -9.23 -6.84
CA PRO A 62 -12.62 -7.96 -7.14
C PRO A 62 -11.60 -6.84 -7.33
N ILE A 63 -11.76 -6.04 -8.38
CA ILE A 63 -11.03 -4.80 -8.59
C ILE A 63 -12.00 -3.66 -8.88
N TRP A 64 -11.55 -2.44 -8.58
CA TRP A 64 -12.27 -1.21 -8.88
C TRP A 64 -11.44 -0.38 -9.84
N ILE A 65 -12.05 -0.03 -10.95
CA ILE A 65 -11.47 0.86 -11.96
C ILE A 65 -11.99 2.26 -11.66
N ILE A 66 -11.08 3.16 -11.33
CA ILE A 66 -11.37 4.57 -11.02
C ILE A 66 -10.86 5.40 -12.18
N ARG A 67 -11.79 5.97 -12.94
CA ARG A 67 -11.50 6.77 -14.13
C ARG A 67 -12.00 8.20 -13.92
N PRO A 68 -11.13 9.21 -13.92
CA PRO A 68 -11.56 10.61 -13.82
C PRO A 68 -12.31 11.06 -15.09
N GLU A 69 -13.09 12.13 -14.96
CA GLU A 69 -14.03 12.59 -16.00
C GLU A 69 -13.34 12.95 -17.32
N ARG A 70 -12.10 13.42 -17.28
CA ARG A 70 -11.37 13.94 -18.44
C ARG A 70 -10.03 13.22 -18.65
N LEU A 71 -10.04 11.91 -18.56
CA LEU A 71 -8.82 11.13 -18.78
C LEU A 71 -8.52 11.00 -20.27
N ARG A 72 -7.33 11.46 -20.69
CA ARG A 72 -6.83 11.26 -22.06
C ARG A 72 -6.45 9.80 -22.27
N SER A 73 -6.57 9.33 -23.52
CA SER A 73 -6.17 7.98 -23.90
C SER A 73 -5.07 8.07 -24.98
N PRO A 74 -4.02 7.25 -24.89
CA PRO A 74 -3.71 6.29 -23.82
C PRO A 74 -3.25 7.01 -22.53
N ALA A 75 -3.78 6.55 -21.40
CA ALA A 75 -3.54 7.14 -20.07
C ALA A 75 -2.46 6.40 -19.29
N PRO A 76 -1.74 7.07 -18.38
CA PRO A 76 -0.98 6.37 -17.35
C PRO A 76 -1.90 5.62 -16.39
N ALA A 77 -1.38 4.61 -15.68
CA ALA A 77 -2.17 3.90 -14.68
C ALA A 77 -1.39 3.57 -13.42
N LEU A 78 -2.11 3.62 -12.29
CA LEU A 78 -1.67 3.20 -10.97
C LEU A 78 -2.44 1.94 -10.56
N VAL A 79 -1.73 0.82 -10.35
CA VAL A 79 -2.31 -0.36 -9.69
C VAL A 79 -2.08 -0.20 -8.21
N TYR A 80 -3.15 -0.05 -7.44
CA TYR A 80 -3.08 0.33 -6.03
C TYR A 80 -3.56 -0.77 -5.09
N TYR A 81 -2.75 -1.05 -4.08
CA TYR A 81 -2.97 -2.05 -3.04
C TYR A 81 -3.16 -1.34 -1.70
N HIS A 82 -4.30 -1.58 -1.05
CA HIS A 82 -4.63 -0.89 0.21
C HIS A 82 -3.87 -1.46 1.40
N GLY A 83 -3.66 -0.63 2.42
CA GLY A 83 -3.18 -1.05 3.73
C GLY A 83 -4.20 -1.83 4.55
N GLY A 84 -3.83 -2.14 5.78
CA GLY A 84 -4.70 -2.87 6.71
C GLY A 84 -4.08 -4.14 7.26
N ALA A 85 -2.75 -4.14 7.48
CA ALA A 85 -2.02 -5.22 8.14
C ALA A 85 -2.24 -6.60 7.50
N PHE A 86 -2.53 -6.66 6.20
CA PHE A 86 -2.87 -7.86 5.43
C PHE A 86 -4.16 -8.58 5.87
N VAL A 87 -4.84 -8.09 6.89
CA VAL A 87 -6.03 -8.72 7.51
C VAL A 87 -7.29 -7.87 7.41
N MET A 88 -7.17 -6.57 7.13
CA MET A 88 -8.30 -5.64 7.08
C MET A 88 -8.71 -5.30 5.66
N LYS A 89 -10.03 -5.19 5.45
CA LYS A 89 -10.59 -4.55 4.24
C LYS A 89 -10.19 -3.07 4.18
N PRO A 90 -10.14 -2.47 2.97
CA PRO A 90 -9.84 -1.04 2.87
C PRO A 90 -10.81 -0.20 3.70
N ALA A 91 -10.33 0.90 4.26
CA ALA A 91 -11.18 1.94 4.82
C ALA A 91 -11.73 2.84 3.70
N PRO A 92 -12.83 3.58 3.92
CA PRO A 92 -13.37 4.54 2.95
C PRO A 92 -12.33 5.55 2.44
N GLN A 93 -11.41 5.97 3.29
CA GLN A 93 -10.34 6.92 2.98
C GLN A 93 -9.39 6.42 1.89
N HIS A 94 -9.18 5.11 1.77
CA HIS A 94 -8.37 4.56 0.68
C HIS A 94 -9.01 4.85 -0.70
N PHE A 95 -10.36 4.80 -0.80
CA PHE A 95 -11.06 5.17 -2.03
C PHE A 95 -11.01 6.68 -2.30
N GLU A 96 -11.05 7.53 -1.24
CA GLU A 96 -10.85 8.98 -1.37
C GLU A 96 -9.44 9.27 -1.92
N ASN A 97 -8.41 8.64 -1.33
CA ASN A 97 -7.03 8.81 -1.79
C ASN A 97 -6.86 8.31 -3.24
N ALA A 98 -7.42 7.13 -3.58
CA ALA A 98 -7.38 6.60 -4.93
C ALA A 98 -8.07 7.51 -5.95
N MET A 99 -9.20 8.13 -5.57
CA MET A 99 -9.89 9.13 -6.39
C MET A 99 -9.04 10.39 -6.59
N ARG A 100 -8.32 10.84 -5.54
CA ARG A 100 -7.39 11.96 -5.64
C ARG A 100 -6.23 11.64 -6.58
N TYR A 101 -5.63 10.45 -6.47
CA TYR A 101 -4.59 10.03 -7.44
C TYR A 101 -5.13 10.04 -8.86
N ALA A 102 -6.33 9.50 -9.10
CA ALA A 102 -6.92 9.49 -10.43
C ALA A 102 -7.12 10.89 -11.00
N ARG A 103 -7.69 11.80 -10.22
CA ARG A 103 -8.02 13.16 -10.66
C ARG A 103 -6.82 14.09 -10.73
N GLU A 104 -5.96 14.03 -9.69
CA GLU A 104 -4.88 15.01 -9.52
C GLU A 104 -3.58 14.56 -10.21
N ALA A 105 -3.39 13.27 -10.50
CA ALA A 105 -2.26 12.79 -11.32
C ALA A 105 -2.68 12.40 -12.75
N ASP A 106 -3.93 12.67 -13.16
CA ASP A 106 -4.48 12.37 -14.49
C ASP A 106 -4.22 10.91 -14.94
N CYS A 107 -4.53 9.94 -14.09
CA CYS A 107 -4.30 8.54 -14.34
C CYS A 107 -5.53 7.66 -14.12
N LEU A 108 -5.55 6.47 -14.71
CA LEU A 108 -6.47 5.41 -14.32
C LEU A 108 -5.96 4.77 -13.04
N VAL A 109 -6.82 4.57 -12.02
CA VAL A 109 -6.45 3.78 -10.85
C VAL A 109 -7.17 2.44 -10.87
N ILE A 110 -6.39 1.35 -10.75
CA ILE A 110 -6.89 -0.01 -10.59
C ILE A 110 -6.70 -0.38 -9.12
N PHE A 111 -7.77 -0.27 -8.35
CA PHE A 111 -7.77 -0.53 -6.91
C PHE A 111 -8.11 -2.00 -6.66
N VAL A 112 -7.23 -2.74 -5.97
CA VAL A 112 -7.33 -4.20 -5.81
C VAL A 112 -7.87 -4.56 -4.43
N GLU A 113 -9.00 -5.28 -4.37
CA GLU A 113 -9.49 -5.90 -3.14
C GLU A 113 -8.92 -7.32 -3.00
N TYR A 114 -7.62 -7.43 -2.74
CA TYR A 114 -6.92 -8.70 -2.62
C TYR A 114 -7.40 -9.55 -1.42
N ARG A 115 -7.16 -10.85 -1.46
CA ARG A 115 -7.50 -11.78 -0.37
C ARG A 115 -6.68 -11.51 0.88
N LEU A 116 -7.33 -11.70 2.04
CA LEU A 116 -6.81 -11.31 3.34
C LEU A 116 -6.55 -12.53 4.23
N ALA A 117 -5.46 -12.46 4.99
CA ALA A 117 -5.21 -13.37 6.10
C ALA A 117 -6.23 -13.10 7.25
N PRO A 118 -6.41 -14.05 8.18
CA PRO A 118 -5.84 -15.38 8.23
C PRO A 118 -6.52 -16.40 7.29
N LYS A 119 -7.64 -16.03 6.64
CA LYS A 119 -8.39 -16.98 5.78
C LYS A 119 -7.57 -17.36 4.55
N TYR A 120 -6.81 -16.41 4.02
CA TYR A 120 -5.97 -16.58 2.86
C TYR A 120 -4.57 -16.03 3.16
N PRO A 121 -3.69 -16.83 3.79
CA PRO A 121 -2.34 -16.39 4.08
C PRO A 121 -1.52 -16.21 2.79
N PHE A 122 -0.30 -15.69 2.94
CA PHE A 122 0.66 -15.62 1.83
C PHE A 122 0.82 -17.02 1.17
N PRO A 123 0.86 -17.08 -0.19
CA PRO A 123 0.97 -15.98 -1.13
C PRO A 123 -0.37 -15.51 -1.75
N ALA A 124 -1.53 -15.89 -1.20
CA ALA A 124 -2.82 -15.65 -1.86
C ALA A 124 -3.06 -14.18 -2.23
N GLY A 125 -3.02 -13.26 -1.25
CA GLY A 125 -3.21 -11.81 -1.51
C GLY A 125 -2.13 -11.21 -2.41
N PHE A 126 -0.88 -11.67 -2.28
CA PHE A 126 0.22 -11.26 -3.13
C PHE A 126 -0.01 -11.68 -4.59
N ASN A 127 -0.45 -12.92 -4.82
CA ASN A 127 -0.76 -13.41 -6.17
C ASN A 127 -1.94 -12.66 -6.80
N ASP A 128 -2.93 -12.25 -6.00
CA ASP A 128 -4.03 -11.40 -6.46
C ASP A 128 -3.53 -10.03 -6.93
N CYS A 129 -2.62 -9.42 -6.18
CA CYS A 129 -1.99 -8.14 -6.54
C CYS A 129 -1.17 -8.25 -7.82
N TYR A 130 -0.40 -9.34 -7.96
CA TYR A 130 0.37 -9.60 -9.17
C TYR A 130 -0.53 -9.88 -10.38
N ALA A 131 -1.60 -10.64 -10.20
CA ALA A 131 -2.59 -10.89 -11.24
C ALA A 131 -3.26 -9.60 -11.72
N ALA A 132 -3.51 -8.63 -10.82
CA ALA A 132 -4.06 -7.34 -11.19
C ALA A 132 -3.11 -6.52 -12.07
N LEU A 133 -1.81 -6.51 -11.78
CA LEU A 133 -0.81 -5.89 -12.65
C LEU A 133 -0.80 -6.55 -14.05
N ARG A 134 -0.76 -7.87 -14.11
CA ARG A 134 -0.75 -8.61 -15.38
C ARG A 134 -2.04 -8.37 -16.17
N TRP A 135 -3.18 -8.34 -15.49
CA TRP A 135 -4.46 -8.05 -16.10
C TRP A 135 -4.49 -6.63 -16.68
N ALA A 136 -3.93 -5.64 -15.97
CA ALA A 136 -3.83 -4.26 -16.46
C ALA A 136 -3.05 -4.18 -17.78
N LEU A 137 -1.93 -4.89 -17.86
CA LEU A 137 -1.11 -5.00 -19.08
C LEU A 137 -1.88 -5.67 -20.23
N SER A 138 -2.50 -6.82 -19.96
CA SER A 138 -3.20 -7.61 -21.00
C SER A 138 -4.47 -6.91 -21.51
N ASN A 139 -5.07 -6.01 -20.72
CA ASN A 139 -6.29 -5.27 -21.06
C ASN A 139 -6.03 -3.79 -21.37
N ALA A 140 -4.77 -3.40 -21.54
CA ALA A 140 -4.37 -2.00 -21.71
C ALA A 140 -5.12 -1.29 -22.84
N ALA A 141 -5.29 -1.95 -23.99
CA ALA A 141 -6.02 -1.40 -25.12
C ALA A 141 -7.50 -1.08 -24.78
N THR A 142 -8.20 -2.03 -24.15
CA THR A 142 -9.60 -1.87 -23.72
C THR A 142 -9.73 -0.80 -22.64
N LEU A 143 -8.74 -0.72 -21.74
CA LEU A 143 -8.69 0.28 -20.68
C LEU A 143 -8.25 1.65 -21.20
N GLY A 144 -7.71 1.76 -22.39
CA GLY A 144 -7.08 2.98 -22.90
C GLY A 144 -5.85 3.37 -22.07
N VAL A 145 -5.06 2.40 -21.63
CA VAL A 145 -3.87 2.57 -20.78
C VAL A 145 -2.60 2.44 -21.60
N ASP A 146 -1.62 3.26 -21.30
CA ASP A 146 -0.25 3.16 -21.80
C ASP A 146 0.56 2.20 -20.94
N THR A 147 0.94 1.06 -21.47
CA THR A 147 1.72 0.04 -20.76
C THR A 147 3.12 0.52 -20.35
N GLY A 148 3.67 1.53 -21.02
CA GLY A 148 4.94 2.17 -20.65
C GLY A 148 4.83 3.15 -19.48
N ARG A 149 3.60 3.44 -19.01
CA ARG A 149 3.32 4.38 -17.91
C ARG A 149 2.51 3.73 -16.79
N LEU A 150 2.92 2.50 -16.40
CA LEU A 150 2.32 1.76 -15.28
C LEU A 150 3.14 1.95 -14.00
N VAL A 151 2.47 2.33 -12.93
CA VAL A 151 3.00 2.45 -11.56
C VAL A 151 2.27 1.45 -10.66
N VAL A 152 2.98 0.80 -9.75
CA VAL A 152 2.39 0.06 -8.65
C VAL A 152 2.52 0.88 -7.37
N GLY A 153 1.52 0.84 -6.50
CA GLY A 153 1.59 1.60 -5.25
C GLY A 153 0.68 1.06 -4.17
N GLY A 154 0.94 1.49 -2.95
CA GLY A 154 0.13 1.13 -1.80
C GLY A 154 0.67 1.70 -0.51
N ASP A 155 -0.15 1.59 0.52
CA ASP A 155 0.14 2.07 1.87
C ASP A 155 0.32 0.90 2.85
N SER A 156 1.25 1.01 3.80
CA SER A 156 1.47 0.02 4.87
C SER A 156 1.66 -1.40 4.30
N ALA A 157 0.79 -2.35 4.62
CA ALA A 157 0.76 -3.68 4.05
C ALA A 157 0.64 -3.66 2.51
N GLY A 158 -0.14 -2.73 1.95
CA GLY A 158 -0.25 -2.51 0.51
C GLY A 158 1.05 -1.99 -0.11
N GLY A 159 1.82 -1.19 0.62
CA GLY A 159 3.16 -0.76 0.23
C GLY A 159 4.15 -1.93 0.17
N SER A 160 4.06 -2.89 1.09
CA SER A 160 4.80 -4.15 1.03
C SER A 160 4.44 -4.95 -0.22
N LEU A 161 3.14 -5.12 -0.49
CA LEU A 161 2.65 -5.82 -1.69
C LEU A 161 3.15 -5.13 -2.97
N ALA A 162 3.12 -3.79 -3.02
CA ALA A 162 3.61 -3.02 -4.17
C ALA A 162 5.11 -3.25 -4.40
N ALA A 163 5.93 -3.20 -3.35
CA ALA A 163 7.37 -3.46 -3.43
C ALA A 163 7.66 -4.90 -3.90
N GLY A 164 6.98 -5.89 -3.32
CA GLY A 164 7.13 -7.29 -3.73
C GLY A 164 6.67 -7.55 -5.16
N VAL A 165 5.55 -6.92 -5.58
CA VAL A 165 5.05 -7.00 -6.97
C VAL A 165 6.05 -6.37 -7.94
N ALA A 166 6.64 -5.22 -7.60
CA ALA A 166 7.65 -4.59 -8.44
C ALA A 166 8.89 -5.48 -8.62
N GLN A 167 9.36 -6.11 -7.54
CA GLN A 167 10.47 -7.07 -7.61
C GLN A 167 10.11 -8.26 -8.50
N ARG A 168 8.95 -8.88 -8.31
CA ARG A 168 8.52 -10.03 -9.10
C ARG A 168 8.35 -9.67 -10.58
N ALA A 169 7.72 -8.55 -10.86
CA ALA A 169 7.48 -8.05 -12.21
C ALA A 169 8.78 -7.93 -13.02
N TRP A 170 9.81 -7.38 -12.40
CA TRP A 170 11.11 -7.27 -13.05
C TRP A 170 11.87 -8.61 -13.12
N GLN A 171 11.93 -9.33 -12.01
CA GLN A 171 12.77 -10.51 -11.89
C GLN A 171 12.25 -11.72 -12.69
N GLU A 172 10.94 -11.94 -12.71
CA GLU A 172 10.34 -13.10 -13.36
C GLU A 172 9.88 -12.80 -14.80
N ASP A 173 9.21 -11.67 -15.01
CA ASP A 173 8.55 -11.38 -16.31
C ASP A 173 9.21 -10.23 -17.09
N ARG A 174 10.27 -9.59 -16.56
CA ARG A 174 10.93 -8.41 -17.14
C ARG A 174 9.96 -7.28 -17.47
N ILE A 175 8.91 -7.14 -16.69
CA ILE A 175 7.96 -6.04 -16.81
C ILE A 175 8.61 -4.77 -16.24
N ALA A 176 8.88 -3.80 -17.12
CA ALA A 176 9.41 -2.49 -16.75
C ALA A 176 8.26 -1.59 -16.26
N LEU A 177 8.18 -1.40 -14.95
CA LEU A 177 7.28 -0.42 -14.36
C LEU A 177 7.83 1.00 -14.53
N ARG A 178 6.95 1.98 -14.50
CA ARG A 178 7.32 3.40 -14.57
C ARG A 178 7.66 4.00 -13.19
N GLY A 179 7.15 3.40 -12.12
CA GLY A 179 7.43 3.83 -10.75
C GLY A 179 6.83 2.92 -9.68
N GLN A 180 7.23 3.18 -8.43
CA GLN A 180 6.72 2.55 -7.22
C GLN A 180 6.30 3.65 -6.24
N LEU A 181 5.04 3.64 -5.76
CA LEU A 181 4.53 4.56 -4.75
C LEU A 181 4.39 3.81 -3.43
N LEU A 182 5.38 3.91 -2.55
CA LEU A 182 5.51 3.13 -1.31
C LEU A 182 5.25 4.03 -0.09
N ILE A 183 4.03 3.98 0.43
CA ILE A 183 3.57 4.85 1.51
C ILE A 183 3.71 4.10 2.83
N TYR A 184 4.60 4.56 3.73
CA TYR A 184 4.96 3.92 5.00
C TYR A 184 4.94 2.38 4.95
N PRO A 185 5.70 1.76 4.01
CA PRO A 185 5.53 0.37 3.63
C PRO A 185 6.02 -0.61 4.71
N CYS A 186 5.27 -1.71 4.93
CA CYS A 186 5.65 -2.81 5.81
C CYS A 186 6.55 -3.81 5.06
N VAL A 187 7.82 -3.47 4.83
CA VAL A 187 8.73 -4.25 3.96
C VAL A 187 9.60 -5.27 4.68
N ASP A 188 9.59 -5.28 6.02
CA ASP A 188 10.40 -6.15 6.87
C ASP A 188 9.51 -6.90 7.87
N LEU A 189 9.27 -8.18 7.61
CA LEU A 189 8.43 -9.02 8.47
C LEU A 189 9.15 -9.59 9.70
N ILE A 190 10.49 -9.41 9.81
CA ILE A 190 11.23 -9.83 11.01
C ILE A 190 10.86 -8.96 12.21
N CYS A 191 10.44 -7.70 11.96
CA CYS A 191 9.95 -6.77 12.99
C CYS A 191 10.98 -6.50 14.12
N SER A 192 12.28 -6.55 13.83
CA SER A 192 13.37 -6.40 14.81
C SER A 192 14.03 -5.02 14.81
N ARG A 193 13.55 -4.09 13.96
CA ARG A 193 14.16 -2.77 13.84
C ARG A 193 13.86 -1.89 15.05
N PRO A 194 14.77 -0.95 15.40
CA PRO A 194 14.65 -0.10 16.59
C PRO A 194 13.33 0.66 16.67
N SER A 195 12.79 1.17 15.55
CA SER A 195 11.52 1.90 15.51
C SER A 195 10.33 1.07 16.01
N VAL A 196 10.35 -0.26 15.83
CA VAL A 196 9.28 -1.15 16.33
C VAL A 196 9.16 -1.07 17.85
N ALA A 197 10.28 -1.07 18.57
CA ALA A 197 10.31 -0.94 20.02
C ALA A 197 10.12 0.52 20.46
N ALA A 198 10.77 1.47 19.79
CA ALA A 198 10.75 2.88 20.15
C ALA A 198 9.33 3.48 20.04
N PHE A 199 8.56 3.06 19.03
CA PHE A 199 7.22 3.59 18.73
C PHE A 199 6.10 2.59 19.01
N ALA A 200 6.39 1.54 19.80
CA ALA A 200 5.44 0.46 20.14
C ALA A 200 4.12 0.95 20.77
N SER A 201 4.13 2.09 21.42
CA SER A 201 2.95 2.71 22.07
C SER A 201 2.35 3.86 21.28
N VAL A 202 2.95 4.26 20.15
CA VAL A 202 2.45 5.37 19.33
C VAL A 202 1.20 4.93 18.56
N PRO A 203 0.08 5.70 18.62
CA PRO A 203 -1.09 5.41 17.81
C PRO A 203 -0.78 5.43 16.29
N PRO A 204 -1.56 4.72 15.46
CA PRO A 204 -2.76 3.95 15.82
C PRO A 204 -2.51 2.50 16.21
N PHE A 205 -1.32 1.95 15.97
CA PHE A 205 -1.04 0.53 16.22
C PHE A 205 -0.11 0.32 17.40
N LYS A 206 -0.30 -0.79 18.09
CA LYS A 206 0.60 -1.21 19.17
C LYS A 206 1.69 -2.13 18.61
N GLY A 207 2.95 -1.82 18.86
CA GLY A 207 4.10 -2.60 18.38
C GLY A 207 4.11 -4.07 18.81
N ALA A 208 3.50 -4.37 19.95
CA ALA A 208 3.37 -5.75 20.45
C ALA A 208 2.62 -6.71 19.49
N SER A 209 1.88 -6.19 18.51
CA SER A 209 1.15 -7.01 17.54
C SER A 209 1.89 -7.26 16.21
N THR A 210 3.05 -6.64 15.98
CA THR A 210 3.75 -6.72 14.69
C THR A 210 4.14 -8.15 14.29
N VAL A 211 4.75 -8.90 15.20
CA VAL A 211 5.13 -10.31 14.97
C VAL A 211 3.90 -11.16 14.70
N SER A 212 2.86 -11.05 15.53
CA SER A 212 1.60 -11.79 15.34
C SER A 212 0.91 -11.47 14.01
N ILE A 213 0.98 -10.21 13.55
CA ILE A 213 0.46 -9.81 12.24
C ILE A 213 1.28 -10.45 11.12
N ALA A 214 2.61 -10.44 11.22
CA ALA A 214 3.50 -11.06 10.24
C ALA A 214 3.24 -12.57 10.14
N GLU A 215 3.14 -13.28 11.27
CA GLU A 215 2.83 -14.71 11.31
C GLU A 215 1.43 -15.03 10.81
N THR A 216 0.44 -14.17 11.11
CA THR A 216 -0.91 -14.29 10.56
C THR A 216 -0.90 -14.13 9.03
N TYR A 217 -0.11 -13.19 8.50
CA TYR A 217 0.05 -13.00 7.06
C TYR A 217 0.73 -14.20 6.40
N LEU A 218 1.80 -14.71 7.00
CA LEU A 218 2.54 -15.88 6.51
C LEU A 218 1.72 -17.18 6.62
N GLY A 219 0.86 -17.30 7.64
CA GLY A 219 0.15 -18.53 7.99
C GLY A 219 0.99 -19.52 8.77
N HIS A 220 2.19 -19.13 9.21
CA HIS A 220 3.13 -19.92 10.01
C HIS A 220 4.09 -18.98 10.81
N PRO A 221 4.79 -19.48 11.82
CA PRO A 221 5.80 -18.72 12.56
C PRO A 221 6.92 -18.19 11.64
N ILE A 222 7.42 -16.99 11.94
CA ILE A 222 8.55 -16.37 11.19
C ILE A 222 9.78 -17.27 11.22
N SER A 223 10.00 -18.02 12.32
CA SER A 223 11.10 -18.97 12.48
C SER A 223 11.10 -20.12 11.47
N ALA A 224 9.98 -20.39 10.81
CA ALA A 224 9.89 -21.38 9.74
C ALA A 224 10.40 -20.84 8.37
N GLY A 225 10.87 -19.60 8.34
CA GLY A 225 11.38 -18.93 7.16
C GLY A 225 10.36 -17.94 6.55
N ILE A 226 10.88 -16.99 5.78
CA ILE A 226 10.05 -15.99 5.09
C ILE A 226 10.11 -16.27 3.59
N PRO A 227 8.98 -16.58 2.95
CA PRO A 227 8.95 -16.83 1.52
C PRO A 227 9.37 -15.61 0.69
N ARG A 228 9.90 -15.87 -0.50
CA ARG A 228 10.27 -14.82 -1.45
C ARG A 228 9.09 -13.86 -1.71
N TYR A 229 9.37 -12.56 -1.77
CA TYR A 229 8.43 -11.45 -1.92
C TYR A 229 7.50 -11.16 -0.72
N ALA A 230 7.44 -12.01 0.30
CA ALA A 230 6.65 -11.73 1.49
C ALA A 230 7.25 -10.60 2.33
N SER A 231 8.59 -10.49 2.35
CA SER A 231 9.36 -9.43 3.02
C SER A 231 10.29 -8.78 2.00
N PRO A 232 9.84 -7.73 1.28
CA PRO A 232 10.56 -7.16 0.15
C PRO A 232 11.98 -6.66 0.47
N ILE A 233 12.26 -6.33 1.72
CA ILE A 233 13.60 -5.89 2.14
C ILE A 233 14.68 -6.95 1.90
N GLU A 234 14.32 -8.22 1.90
CA GLU A 234 15.26 -9.34 1.66
C GLU A 234 15.49 -9.60 0.15
N GLY A 235 14.63 -9.02 -0.70
CA GLY A 235 14.68 -9.25 -2.15
C GLY A 235 15.80 -8.48 -2.85
N ASP A 236 16.06 -8.85 -4.11
CA ASP A 236 16.90 -8.08 -5.01
C ASP A 236 16.12 -6.85 -5.50
N VAL A 237 16.71 -5.67 -5.28
CA VAL A 237 16.14 -4.38 -5.64
C VAL A 237 16.84 -3.72 -6.83
N SER A 238 17.78 -4.44 -7.47
CA SER A 238 18.51 -3.92 -8.63
C SER A 238 17.58 -3.73 -9.84
N GLN A 239 17.82 -2.66 -10.59
CA GLN A 239 17.09 -2.32 -11.82
C GLN A 239 15.56 -2.14 -11.64
N LEU A 240 15.11 -1.89 -10.43
CA LEU A 240 13.71 -1.55 -10.19
C LEU A 240 13.39 -0.14 -10.68
N ALA A 241 12.11 0.11 -10.88
CA ALA A 241 11.60 1.42 -11.29
C ALA A 241 11.84 2.49 -10.22
N PRO A 242 11.90 3.79 -10.60
CA PRO A 242 11.92 4.89 -9.64
C PRO A 242 10.91 4.74 -8.52
N ALA A 243 11.28 5.11 -7.31
CA ALA A 243 10.45 4.91 -6.13
C ALA A 243 10.21 6.21 -5.35
N TYR A 244 8.98 6.42 -4.93
CA TYR A 244 8.65 7.30 -3.82
C TYR A 244 8.49 6.45 -2.58
N VAL A 245 9.24 6.76 -1.53
CA VAL A 245 9.14 6.09 -0.24
C VAL A 245 8.78 7.13 0.80
N GLU A 246 7.71 6.90 1.55
CA GLU A 246 7.26 7.81 2.60
C GLU A 246 7.36 7.12 3.96
N THR A 247 7.94 7.82 4.94
CA THR A 247 8.16 7.30 6.29
C THR A 247 7.78 8.35 7.33
N PRO A 248 6.68 8.16 8.09
CA PRO A 248 6.36 9.03 9.22
C PRO A 248 7.41 8.91 10.33
N GLU A 249 7.79 10.03 10.95
CA GLU A 249 8.87 10.09 11.94
C GLU A 249 8.63 9.20 13.16
N PHE A 250 7.39 9.15 13.65
CA PHE A 250 6.99 8.38 14.83
C PHE A 250 6.19 7.14 14.47
N ASP A 251 6.68 6.39 13.46
CA ASP A 251 6.05 5.17 12.96
C ASP A 251 6.91 3.94 13.31
N LEU A 252 6.28 2.90 13.80
CA LEU A 252 6.95 1.61 14.04
C LEU A 252 7.58 1.02 12.77
N LEU A 253 7.11 1.42 11.57
CA LEU A 253 7.65 1.00 10.27
C LEU A 253 8.71 1.98 9.70
N HIS A 254 9.04 3.06 10.42
CA HIS A 254 9.95 4.10 9.98
C HIS A 254 11.29 3.55 9.48
N ASP A 255 11.98 2.77 10.34
CA ASP A 255 13.33 2.29 10.02
C ASP A 255 13.34 1.31 8.84
N GLN A 256 12.32 0.49 8.70
CA GLN A 256 12.27 -0.46 7.58
C GLN A 256 11.98 0.23 6.26
N GLY A 257 11.15 1.27 6.24
CA GLY A 257 10.93 2.10 5.06
C GLY A 257 12.20 2.80 4.62
N ASN A 258 12.92 3.44 5.56
CA ASN A 258 14.19 4.11 5.30
C ASN A 258 15.27 3.13 4.82
N ALA A 259 15.38 1.95 5.45
CA ALA A 259 16.33 0.93 5.04
C ALA A 259 16.03 0.40 3.63
N TYR A 260 14.76 0.24 3.27
CA TYR A 260 14.38 -0.16 1.91
C TYR A 260 14.73 0.91 0.88
N ALA A 261 14.44 2.18 1.19
CA ALA A 261 14.83 3.31 0.36
C ALA A 261 16.35 3.35 0.14
N GLN A 262 17.14 3.16 1.21
CA GLN A 262 18.60 3.14 1.11
C GLN A 262 19.09 1.98 0.23
N ARG A 263 18.52 0.78 0.36
CA ARG A 263 18.86 -0.35 -0.51
C ARG A 263 18.58 -0.08 -2.00
N LEU A 264 17.48 0.62 -2.30
CA LEU A 264 17.17 1.06 -3.67
C LEU A 264 18.24 2.03 -4.18
N ILE A 265 18.59 3.05 -3.37
CA ILE A 265 19.62 4.05 -3.69
C ILE A 265 20.99 3.38 -3.94
N ASP A 266 21.39 2.45 -3.07
CA ASP A 266 22.66 1.72 -3.18
C ASP A 266 22.74 0.88 -4.47
N LYS A 267 21.59 0.54 -5.08
CA LYS A 267 21.49 -0.15 -6.37
C LYS A 267 21.25 0.80 -7.56
N GLY A 268 21.39 2.11 -7.34
CA GLY A 268 21.26 3.12 -8.39
C GLY A 268 19.82 3.40 -8.84
N VAL A 269 18.82 3.00 -8.06
CA VAL A 269 17.41 3.34 -8.33
C VAL A 269 17.17 4.80 -7.93
N ASP A 270 16.46 5.57 -8.77
CA ASP A 270 16.01 6.93 -8.44
C ASP A 270 14.94 6.87 -7.33
N VAL A 271 15.25 7.43 -6.16
CA VAL A 271 14.38 7.40 -4.97
C VAL A 271 14.09 8.79 -4.45
N GLU A 272 12.81 9.11 -4.33
CA GLU A 272 12.32 10.25 -3.57
C GLU A 272 11.88 9.77 -2.18
N LEU A 273 12.73 9.99 -1.16
CA LEU A 273 12.42 9.68 0.23
C LEU A 273 11.78 10.88 0.91
N ASN A 274 10.56 10.70 1.41
CA ASN A 274 9.82 11.71 2.17
C ASN A 274 9.64 11.27 3.63
N GLU A 275 10.50 11.77 4.52
CA GLU A 275 10.31 11.61 5.95
C GLU A 275 9.31 12.64 6.47
N VAL A 276 8.14 12.19 6.91
CA VAL A 276 7.05 13.06 7.37
C VAL A 276 7.28 13.43 8.84
N LYS A 277 7.78 14.65 9.07
CA LYS A 277 8.07 15.15 10.41
C LYS A 277 6.82 15.26 11.28
N GLY A 278 6.92 14.78 12.52
CA GLY A 278 5.78 14.71 13.45
C GLY A 278 4.70 13.70 13.03
N GLY A 279 4.91 12.95 11.94
CA GLY A 279 3.97 11.97 11.41
C GLY A 279 3.86 10.71 12.25
N VAL A 280 2.71 10.06 12.21
CA VAL A 280 2.44 8.74 12.80
C VAL A 280 1.88 7.81 11.72
N HIS A 281 1.88 6.49 11.95
CA HIS A 281 1.37 5.52 10.97
C HIS A 281 -0.06 5.82 10.52
N GLY A 282 -0.33 5.79 9.21
CA GLY A 282 -1.69 5.98 8.66
C GLY A 282 -2.28 7.37 8.90
N PHE A 283 -1.46 8.39 9.17
CA PHE A 283 -1.90 9.75 9.48
C PHE A 283 -2.85 10.33 8.42
N ASP A 284 -2.60 10.03 7.16
CA ASP A 284 -3.38 10.53 6.02
C ASP A 284 -4.77 9.89 5.89
N LEU A 285 -4.95 8.68 6.43
CA LEU A 285 -6.25 8.00 6.52
C LEU A 285 -7.04 8.47 7.73
N LEU A 286 -6.36 8.78 8.84
CA LEU A 286 -6.97 9.07 10.15
C LEU A 286 -7.18 10.57 10.37
N ALA A 287 -6.36 11.41 9.74
CA ALA A 287 -6.41 12.87 9.81
C ALA A 287 -6.27 13.49 8.41
N ALA A 288 -7.08 13.05 7.44
CA ALA A 288 -6.99 13.41 6.04
C ALA A 288 -7.02 14.93 5.76
N ASN A 289 -7.64 15.70 6.66
CA ASN A 289 -7.76 17.17 6.54
C ASN A 289 -6.60 17.95 7.15
N SER A 290 -5.67 17.27 7.86
CA SER A 290 -4.49 17.93 8.44
C SER A 290 -3.58 18.52 7.36
N SER A 291 -2.81 19.54 7.72
CA SER A 291 -1.81 20.15 6.84
C SER A 291 -0.75 19.12 6.41
N VAL A 292 -0.33 18.26 7.35
CA VAL A 292 0.64 17.18 7.11
C VAL A 292 0.12 16.19 6.06
N SER A 293 -1.15 15.78 6.16
CA SER A 293 -1.77 14.84 5.20
C SER A 293 -1.95 15.45 3.81
N LYS A 294 -2.26 16.74 3.75
CA LYS A 294 -2.36 17.45 2.48
C LYS A 294 -1.02 17.61 1.79
N ASP A 295 0.04 17.94 2.54
CA ASP A 295 1.41 18.06 1.99
C ASP A 295 1.92 16.70 1.48
N ALA A 296 1.77 15.64 2.27
CA ALA A 296 2.14 14.29 1.87
C ALA A 296 1.41 13.86 0.59
N MET A 297 0.10 14.10 0.49
CA MET A 297 -0.67 13.79 -0.71
C MET A 297 -0.19 14.59 -1.92
N LEU A 298 0.15 15.88 -1.74
CA LEU A 298 0.69 16.70 -2.82
C LEU A 298 2.00 16.13 -3.36
N ARG A 299 2.94 15.71 -2.48
CA ARG A 299 4.20 15.08 -2.87
C ARG A 299 4.01 13.77 -3.63
N ARG A 300 3.10 12.92 -3.16
CA ARG A 300 2.72 11.66 -3.86
C ARG A 300 2.21 11.93 -5.27
N ILE A 301 1.35 12.96 -5.44
CA ILE A 301 0.82 13.37 -6.74
C ILE A 301 1.92 13.95 -7.64
N GLN A 302 2.82 14.75 -7.09
CA GLN A 302 3.97 15.31 -7.82
C GLN A 302 4.89 14.19 -8.34
N PHE A 303 5.19 13.19 -7.50
CA PHE A 303 5.93 12.00 -7.92
C PHE A 303 5.22 11.27 -9.07
N LEU A 304 3.93 10.98 -8.93
CA LEU A 304 3.15 10.30 -9.97
C LEU A 304 3.20 11.09 -11.29
N ARG A 305 2.96 12.40 -11.24
CA ARG A 305 3.05 13.27 -12.44
C ARG A 305 4.44 13.24 -13.06
N ARG A 306 5.50 13.29 -12.25
CA ARG A 306 6.89 13.24 -12.71
C ARG A 306 7.19 11.93 -13.45
N VAL A 307 6.78 10.80 -12.89
CA VAL A 307 7.08 9.51 -13.52
C VAL A 307 6.15 9.17 -14.68
N PHE A 308 4.97 9.74 -14.75
CA PHE A 308 4.05 9.59 -15.89
C PHE A 308 4.46 10.42 -17.11
N GLY A 309 5.12 11.54 -16.93
CA GLY A 309 5.59 12.44 -18.00
C GLY A 309 4.54 13.45 -18.43
#